data_1eede70ea14357bbee886e57a2a98d8e
#
_entry.id   1eede70ea14357bbee886e57a2a98d8e
#
_cell.length_a   1.000
_cell.length_b   1.000
_cell.length_c   1.000
_cell.angle_alpha   90.00
_cell.angle_beta   90.00
_cell.angle_gamma   90.00
#
_symmetry.space_group_name_H-M   'P 1'
#
loop_
_entity.id
_entity.type
_entity.pdbx_description
1 polymer ?
#
loop_
_entity_poly.entity_id
_entity_poly.type
_entity_poly.pdbx_seq_one_letter_code
_entity_poly.pdbx_strand_id
1 'polypeptide(L)'
;LNPEKLDEALPYFFSGLKTTIEQPNASDLQKIKEILTKQASVDTKTNGYWTGILRNYVINGIDLHTDYVKTVSSVDGKAIGDFLKNIVLKPGNHLEVIMKATKEEAGK
;
A
#
# COMPACT_ATOMS: atom_id res chain seq x y z
N LEU A 1 -11.75 -2.14 -16.09
CA LEU A 1 -12.39 -3.44 -15.81
C LEU A 1 -13.74 -3.44 -16.51
N ASN A 2 -14.12 -4.55 -17.15
CA ASN A 2 -15.46 -4.68 -17.71
C ASN A 2 -16.50 -4.57 -16.56
N PRO A 3 -17.47 -3.63 -16.64
CA PRO A 3 -18.45 -3.42 -15.57
C PRO A 3 -19.24 -4.69 -15.18
N GLU A 4 -19.42 -5.61 -16.13
CA GLU A 4 -20.11 -6.88 -15.92
C GLU A 4 -19.33 -7.87 -15.05
N LYS A 5 -18.01 -7.69 -14.92
CA LYS A 5 -17.12 -8.55 -14.13
C LYS A 5 -16.80 -7.99 -12.75
N LEU A 6 -17.44 -6.91 -12.34
CA LEU A 6 -17.14 -6.27 -11.06
C LEU A 6 -17.47 -7.17 -9.87
N ASP A 7 -18.64 -7.82 -9.94
CA ASP A 7 -19.12 -8.69 -8.87
C ASP A 7 -18.26 -9.97 -8.71
N GLU A 8 -17.56 -10.37 -9.78
CA GLU A 8 -16.55 -11.42 -9.73
C GLU A 8 -15.20 -10.91 -9.21
N ALA A 9 -14.80 -9.69 -9.58
CA ALA A 9 -13.47 -9.15 -9.28
C ALA A 9 -13.29 -8.75 -7.80
N LEU A 10 -14.31 -8.22 -7.15
CA LEU A 10 -14.25 -7.82 -5.75
C LEU A 10 -13.89 -8.98 -4.80
N PRO A 11 -14.53 -10.16 -4.88
CA PRO A 11 -14.14 -11.31 -4.08
C PRO A 11 -12.68 -11.74 -4.29
N TYR A 12 -12.16 -11.67 -5.53
CA TYR A 12 -10.76 -11.99 -5.81
C TYR A 12 -9.79 -11.02 -5.15
N PHE A 13 -10.11 -9.72 -5.14
CA PHE A 13 -9.31 -8.72 -4.44
C PHE A 13 -9.20 -9.02 -2.94
N PHE A 14 -10.32 -9.24 -2.28
CA PHE A 14 -10.33 -9.57 -0.84
C PHE A 14 -9.70 -10.93 -0.54
N SER A 15 -9.87 -11.91 -1.43
CA SER A 15 -9.18 -13.20 -1.32
C SER A 15 -7.67 -13.05 -1.40
N GLY A 16 -7.17 -12.20 -2.31
CA GLY A 16 -5.73 -11.88 -2.41
C GLY A 16 -5.17 -11.28 -1.12
N LEU A 17 -5.89 -10.34 -0.51
CA LEU A 17 -5.49 -9.78 0.78
C LEU A 17 -5.45 -10.84 1.90
N LYS A 18 -6.45 -11.71 1.97
CA LYS A 18 -6.47 -12.82 2.95
C LYS A 18 -5.32 -13.79 2.72
N THR A 19 -5.03 -14.15 1.48
CA THR A 19 -3.88 -15.01 1.14
C THR A 19 -2.57 -14.37 1.59
N THR A 20 -2.40 -13.06 1.39
CA THR A 20 -1.21 -12.34 1.85
C THR A 20 -1.05 -12.37 3.38
N ILE A 21 -2.17 -12.35 4.12
CA ILE A 21 -2.15 -12.47 5.58
C ILE A 21 -1.71 -13.87 6.02
N GLU A 22 -2.26 -14.90 5.37
CA GLU A 22 -2.06 -16.30 5.75
C GLU A 22 -0.69 -16.84 5.27
N GLN A 23 -0.25 -16.41 4.10
CA GLN A 23 0.95 -16.89 3.42
C GLN A 23 1.76 -15.72 2.84
N PRO A 24 2.39 -14.88 3.69
CA PRO A 24 3.20 -13.77 3.20
C PRO A 24 4.39 -14.29 2.39
N ASN A 25 4.58 -13.74 1.19
CA ASN A 25 5.69 -14.13 0.33
C ASN A 25 6.99 -13.47 0.80
N ALA A 26 7.84 -14.25 1.47
CA ALA A 26 9.11 -13.76 2.01
C ALA A 26 10.08 -13.27 0.90
N SER A 27 10.08 -13.90 -0.28
CA SER A 27 10.95 -13.49 -1.39
C SER A 27 10.53 -12.12 -1.94
N ASP A 28 9.24 -11.89 -2.11
CA ASP A 28 8.76 -10.61 -2.61
C ASP A 28 8.93 -9.50 -1.56
N LEU A 29 8.73 -9.82 -0.28
CA LEU A 29 9.02 -8.89 0.80
C LEU A 29 10.49 -8.48 0.82
N GLN A 30 11.41 -9.42 0.63
CA GLN A 30 12.85 -9.13 0.57
C GLN A 30 13.18 -8.20 -0.60
N LYS A 31 12.66 -8.48 -1.79
CA LYS A 31 12.84 -7.63 -2.98
C LYS A 31 12.33 -6.20 -2.74
N ILE A 32 11.14 -6.07 -2.12
CA ILE A 32 10.58 -4.77 -1.80
C ILE A 32 11.48 -3.99 -0.84
N LYS A 33 12.01 -4.64 0.20
CA LYS A 33 12.95 -4.01 1.14
C LYS A 33 14.21 -3.50 0.44
N GLU A 34 14.77 -4.29 -0.46
CA GLU A 34 15.95 -3.89 -1.25
C GLU A 34 15.65 -2.68 -2.14
N ILE A 35 14.50 -2.69 -2.82
CA ILE A 35 14.05 -1.57 -3.65
C ILE A 35 13.89 -0.31 -2.81
N LEU A 36 13.16 -0.37 -1.69
CA LEU A 36 12.90 0.77 -0.82
C LEU A 36 14.19 1.33 -0.20
N THR A 37 15.11 0.46 0.23
CA THR A 37 16.42 0.87 0.77
C THR A 37 17.26 1.57 -0.29
N LYS A 38 17.31 1.02 -1.51
CA LYS A 38 18.00 1.63 -2.64
C LYS A 38 17.38 2.98 -3.00
N GLN A 39 16.06 3.04 -3.07
CA GLN A 39 15.33 4.27 -3.39
C GLN A 39 15.61 5.35 -2.35
N ALA A 40 15.58 5.04 -1.06
CA ALA A 40 15.91 5.98 0.01
C ALA A 40 17.31 6.58 -0.17
N SER A 41 18.29 5.79 -0.58
CA SER A 41 19.66 6.28 -0.82
C SER A 41 19.78 7.28 -1.99
N VAL A 42 18.84 7.23 -2.93
CA VAL A 42 18.74 8.16 -4.06
C VAL A 42 17.93 9.40 -3.67
N ASP A 43 16.77 9.18 -3.06
CA ASP A 43 15.80 10.23 -2.73
C ASP A 43 16.39 11.27 -1.76
N THR A 44 17.15 10.84 -0.76
CA THR A 44 17.82 11.71 0.21
C THR A 44 18.79 12.73 -0.42
N LYS A 45 19.14 12.56 -1.69
CA LYS A 45 19.99 13.49 -2.44
C LYS A 45 19.18 14.57 -3.17
N THR A 46 17.86 14.54 -3.09
CA THR A 46 16.98 15.45 -3.84
C THR A 46 16.30 16.46 -2.92
N ASN A 47 16.14 17.69 -3.41
CA ASN A 47 15.40 18.72 -2.68
C ASN A 47 13.92 18.37 -2.50
N GLY A 48 13.31 17.70 -3.48
CA GLY A 48 11.91 17.28 -3.41
C GLY A 48 11.63 16.34 -2.24
N TYR A 49 12.53 15.42 -1.98
CA TYR A 49 12.45 14.54 -0.82
C TYR A 49 12.41 15.35 0.49
N TRP A 50 13.38 16.23 0.70
CA TRP A 50 13.47 17.02 1.94
C TRP A 50 12.29 17.96 2.12
N THR A 51 11.81 18.56 1.04
CA THR A 51 10.59 19.37 1.08
C THR A 51 9.38 18.56 1.56
N GLY A 52 9.23 17.32 1.05
CA GLY A 52 8.17 16.41 1.46
C GLY A 52 8.28 16.01 2.94
N ILE A 53 9.47 15.63 3.39
CA ILE A 53 9.74 15.24 4.77
C ILE A 53 9.45 16.40 5.74
N LEU A 54 10.00 17.59 5.47
CA LEU A 54 9.81 18.76 6.32
C LEU A 54 8.35 19.20 6.37
N ARG A 55 7.66 19.20 5.22
CA ARG A 55 6.24 19.52 5.16
C ARG A 55 5.42 18.56 6.04
N ASN A 56 5.69 17.27 5.95
CA ASN A 56 4.96 16.28 6.74
C ASN A 56 5.26 16.43 8.24
N TYR A 57 6.50 16.69 8.60
CA TYR A 57 6.87 16.95 9.99
C TYR A 57 6.17 18.19 10.55
N VAL A 58 6.15 19.30 9.79
CA VAL A 58 5.53 20.56 10.24
C VAL A 58 4.01 20.45 10.36
N ILE A 59 3.36 19.77 9.39
CA ILE A 59 1.89 19.69 9.35
C ILE A 59 1.36 18.62 10.30
N ASN A 60 2.00 17.45 10.32
CA ASN A 60 1.47 16.26 10.99
C ASN A 60 2.26 15.86 12.24
N GLY A 61 3.41 16.47 12.50
CA GLY A 61 4.30 16.09 13.60
C GLY A 61 4.97 14.72 13.41
N ILE A 62 4.98 14.18 12.18
CA ILE A 62 5.47 12.83 11.90
C ILE A 62 6.83 12.89 11.22
N ASP A 63 7.85 12.32 11.86
CA ASP A 63 9.16 12.09 11.25
C ASP A 63 9.14 10.83 10.38
N LEU A 64 9.21 11.02 9.08
CA LEU A 64 9.25 9.93 8.10
C LEU A 64 10.68 9.61 7.61
N HIS A 65 11.69 10.32 8.12
CA HIS A 65 13.07 10.13 7.68
C HIS A 65 13.91 9.32 8.67
N THR A 66 13.87 9.70 9.94
CA THR A 66 14.68 9.05 10.98
C THR A 66 14.31 7.57 11.08
N ASP A 67 15.32 6.73 11.11
CA ASP A 67 15.18 5.26 11.16
C ASP A 67 14.38 4.61 10.01
N TYR A 68 14.11 5.32 8.90
CA TYR A 68 13.33 4.77 7.78
C TYR A 68 13.87 3.41 7.30
N VAL A 69 15.16 3.34 6.96
CA VAL A 69 15.80 2.09 6.45
C VAL A 69 15.77 0.98 7.51
N LYS A 70 15.99 1.33 8.77
CA LYS A 70 15.92 0.38 9.88
C LYS A 70 14.49 -0.16 10.04
N THR A 71 13.51 0.72 9.97
CA THR A 71 12.08 0.34 10.03
C THR A 71 11.72 -0.58 8.86
N VAL A 72 12.07 -0.20 7.62
CA VAL A 72 11.86 -1.05 6.44
C VAL A 72 12.48 -2.44 6.62
N SER A 73 13.72 -2.49 7.14
CA SER A 73 14.42 -3.77 7.36
C SER A 73 13.75 -4.64 8.42
N SER A 74 13.14 -4.04 9.44
CA SER A 74 12.48 -4.75 10.54
C SER A 74 11.10 -5.31 10.22
N VAL A 75 10.42 -4.79 9.19
CA VAL A 75 9.08 -5.27 8.79
C VAL A 75 9.18 -6.73 8.34
N ASP A 76 8.35 -7.59 8.90
CA ASP A 76 8.23 -9.00 8.51
C ASP A 76 6.83 -9.31 7.95
N GLY A 77 6.63 -10.54 7.49
CA GLY A 77 5.33 -10.98 6.97
C GLY A 77 4.22 -10.91 8.02
N LYS A 78 4.55 -11.13 9.29
CA LYS A 78 3.60 -11.01 10.39
C LYS A 78 3.13 -9.57 10.58
N ALA A 79 4.03 -8.60 10.55
CA ALA A 79 3.68 -7.18 10.67
C ALA A 79 2.75 -6.73 9.53
N ILE A 80 3.00 -7.19 8.30
CA ILE A 80 2.13 -6.93 7.14
C ILE A 80 0.76 -7.59 7.36
N GLY A 81 0.72 -8.84 7.78
CA GLY A 81 -0.51 -9.57 8.05
C GLY A 81 -1.34 -8.89 9.15
N ASP A 82 -0.71 -8.48 10.24
CA ASP A 82 -1.36 -7.77 11.34
C ASP A 82 -1.93 -6.41 10.89
N PHE A 83 -1.18 -5.66 10.07
CA PHE A 83 -1.65 -4.40 9.48
C PHE A 83 -2.88 -4.62 8.58
N LEU A 84 -2.80 -5.58 7.66
CA LEU A 84 -3.91 -5.90 6.76
C LEU A 84 -5.15 -6.32 7.53
N LYS A 85 -5.01 -7.19 8.53
CA LYS A 85 -6.12 -7.73 9.33
C LYS A 85 -6.74 -6.66 10.24
N ASN A 86 -5.91 -5.92 10.95
CA ASN A 86 -6.38 -5.06 12.05
C ASN A 86 -6.69 -3.62 11.60
N ILE A 87 -6.16 -3.20 10.45
CA ILE A 87 -6.35 -1.85 9.93
C ILE A 87 -7.14 -1.87 8.63
N VAL A 88 -6.64 -2.56 7.60
CA VAL A 88 -7.25 -2.51 6.26
C VAL A 88 -8.58 -3.26 6.21
N LEU A 89 -8.62 -4.49 6.71
CA LEU A 89 -9.81 -5.35 6.68
C LEU A 89 -10.71 -5.18 7.91
N LYS A 90 -10.36 -4.28 8.83
CA LYS A 90 -11.20 -3.99 9.98
C LYS A 90 -12.55 -3.41 9.51
N PRO A 91 -13.69 -3.93 10.00
CA PRO A 91 -15.00 -3.39 9.66
C PRO A 91 -15.08 -1.87 9.91
N GLY A 92 -15.55 -1.13 8.90
CA GLY A 92 -15.67 0.33 8.95
C GLY A 92 -14.41 1.12 8.59
N ASN A 93 -13.27 0.47 8.33
CA ASN A 93 -12.04 1.15 7.95
C ASN A 93 -11.84 1.27 6.42
N HIS A 94 -12.71 0.70 5.62
CA HIS A 94 -12.62 0.79 4.16
C HIS A 94 -13.94 1.29 3.57
N LEU A 95 -13.84 1.98 2.46
CA LEU A 95 -14.94 2.46 1.65
C LEU A 95 -14.77 1.94 0.23
N GLU A 96 -15.80 1.30 -0.28
CA GLU A 96 -15.85 0.87 -1.68
C GLU A 96 -16.61 1.90 -2.51
N VAL A 97 -15.95 2.46 -3.52
CA VAL A 97 -16.58 3.39 -4.47
C VAL A 97 -16.53 2.75 -5.86
N ILE A 98 -17.71 2.47 -6.40
CA ILE A 98 -17.88 1.83 -7.69
C ILE A 98 -18.43 2.83 -8.69
N MET A 99 -17.64 3.15 -9.71
CA MET A 99 -18.08 3.95 -10.85
C MET A 99 -18.37 3.02 -12.04
N LYS A 100 -19.59 3.01 -12.51
CA LYS A 100 -20.01 2.28 -13.71
C LYS A 100 -20.26 3.27 -14.85
N ALA A 101 -19.76 2.97 -16.04
CA ALA A 101 -20.11 3.72 -17.24
C ALA A 101 -21.63 3.59 -17.50
N THR A 102 -22.26 4.68 -17.94
CA THR A 102 -23.65 4.65 -18.39
C THR A 102 -23.72 3.90 -19.73
N LYS A 103 -24.85 3.24 -20.02
CA LYS A 103 -25.02 2.46 -21.26
C LYS A 103 -24.79 3.26 -22.55
N GLU A 104 -24.87 4.59 -22.52
CA GLU A 104 -24.61 5.47 -23.67
C GLU A 104 -23.14 5.67 -23.99
N GLU A 105 -22.23 5.47 -23.02
CA GLU A 105 -20.77 5.62 -23.23
C GLU A 105 -20.07 4.33 -23.63
N ALA A 106 -20.70 3.18 -23.40
CA ALA A 106 -20.14 1.87 -23.73
C ALA A 106 -20.28 1.48 -25.23
N GLY A 107 -20.90 2.31 -26.05
CA GLY A 107 -21.20 2.08 -27.47
C GLY A 107 -20.41 2.96 -28.46
N LYS A 108 -19.34 3.66 -28.05
CA LYS A 108 -18.46 4.41 -28.93
C LYS A 108 -17.08 3.80 -29.04
#